data_43663247f89e5e0147b1d078a17b80d7
#
_entry.id   43663247f89e5e0147b1d078a17b80d7
#
_cell.length_a   1.000
_cell.length_b   1.000
_cell.length_c   1.000
_cell.angle_alpha   90.00
_cell.angle_beta   90.00
_cell.angle_gamma   90.00
#
_symmetry.space_group_name_H-M   'P 1'
#
loop_
_entity.id
_entity.type
_entity.pdbx_description
1 polymer ?
#
loop_
_entity_poly.entity_id
_entity_poly.type
_entity_poly.pdbx_seq_one_letter_code
_entity_poly.pdbx_strand_id
1 'polypeptide(L)'
;MAIGERIHFFRLLRGMTQKYLGTAVGFPERSAVVRLAQYETGSRKPKADLTAALAQVLEVSPQALDVPDIDSYIGLMHTLFTLEDI
;
A
#
# COMPACT_ATOMS: atom_id res chain seq x y z
N MET A 1 -1.02 -7.62 -6.31
CA MET A 1 -0.03 -6.88 -5.53
C MET A 1 -0.45 -6.81 -4.09
N ALA A 2 0.43 -7.19 -3.17
CA ALA A 2 0.16 -7.06 -1.75
C ALA A 2 0.19 -5.59 -1.33
N ILE A 3 -0.46 -5.29 -0.19
CA ILE A 3 -0.51 -3.89 0.28
C ILE A 3 0.88 -3.30 0.48
N GLY A 4 1.83 -4.08 0.99
CA GLY A 4 3.21 -3.61 1.19
C GLY A 4 3.88 -3.21 -0.12
N GLU A 5 3.67 -3.99 -1.16
CA GLU A 5 4.21 -3.68 -2.48
C GLU A 5 3.61 -2.40 -3.04
N ARG A 6 2.32 -2.16 -2.78
CA ARG A 6 1.66 -0.94 -3.23
C ARG A 6 2.16 0.28 -2.47
N ILE A 7 2.40 0.15 -1.16
CA ILE A 7 3.00 1.23 -0.38
C ILE A 7 4.36 1.59 -0.97
N HIS A 8 5.18 0.58 -1.24
CA HIS A 8 6.50 0.76 -1.82
C HIS A 8 6.41 1.45 -3.19
N PHE A 9 5.51 0.96 -4.04
CA PHE A 9 5.31 1.51 -5.39
C PHE A 9 4.94 3.00 -5.34
N PHE A 10 3.92 3.35 -4.56
CA PHE A 10 3.47 4.74 -4.49
C PHE A 10 4.50 5.63 -3.81
N ARG A 11 5.24 5.11 -2.82
CA ARG A 11 6.30 5.87 -2.19
C ARG A 11 7.36 6.26 -3.21
N LEU A 12 7.81 5.31 -4.02
CA LEU A 12 8.80 5.59 -5.06
C LEU A 12 8.24 6.53 -6.13
N LEU A 13 7.00 6.34 -6.50
CA LEU A 13 6.33 7.20 -7.48
C LEU A 13 6.31 8.66 -7.02
N ARG A 14 6.10 8.89 -5.72
CA ARG A 14 6.09 10.23 -5.13
C ARG A 14 7.48 10.76 -4.80
N GLY A 15 8.53 9.96 -5.01
CA GLY A 15 9.89 10.38 -4.70
C GLY A 15 10.20 10.48 -3.21
N MET A 16 9.49 9.73 -2.38
CA MET A 16 9.66 9.76 -0.93
C MET A 16 10.63 8.71 -0.45
N THR A 17 11.41 9.03 0.59
CA THR A 17 12.22 8.04 1.29
C THR A 17 11.37 7.30 2.30
N GLN A 18 11.86 6.14 2.75
CA GLN A 18 11.20 5.40 3.83
C GLN A 18 11.13 6.24 5.10
N LYS A 19 12.18 6.99 5.39
CA LYS A 19 12.22 7.85 6.57
C LYS A 19 11.15 8.93 6.48
N TYR A 20 11.05 9.59 5.33
CA TYR A 20 10.06 10.65 5.13
C TYR A 20 8.65 10.10 5.32
N LEU A 21 8.31 9.02 4.61
CA LEU A 21 6.96 8.48 4.72
C LEU A 21 6.66 7.97 6.12
N GLY A 22 7.62 7.29 6.75
CA GLY A 22 7.45 6.77 8.10
C GLY A 22 7.21 7.87 9.11
N THR A 23 7.98 8.95 9.07
CA THR A 23 7.78 10.06 9.98
C THR A 23 6.50 10.83 9.68
N ALA A 24 6.15 10.96 8.41
CA ALA A 24 4.93 11.65 8.01
C ALA A 24 3.67 10.98 8.54
N VAL A 25 3.68 9.66 8.67
CA VAL A 25 2.53 8.93 9.23
C VAL A 25 2.62 8.76 10.76
N GLY A 26 3.63 9.35 11.39
CA GLY A 26 3.70 9.42 12.84
C GLY A 26 4.66 8.47 13.51
N PHE A 27 5.49 7.73 12.77
CA PHE A 27 6.49 6.87 13.41
C PHE A 27 7.61 7.72 14.00
N PRO A 28 8.16 7.31 15.16
CA PRO A 28 9.36 7.97 15.69
C PRO A 28 10.49 7.97 14.67
N GLU A 29 11.23 9.06 14.59
CA GLU A 29 12.26 9.21 13.57
C GLU A 29 13.28 8.06 13.59
N ARG A 30 13.71 7.65 14.80
CA ARG A 30 14.74 6.62 14.95
C ARG A 30 14.27 5.23 14.48
N SER A 31 12.97 4.99 14.40
CA SER A 31 12.42 3.69 13.99
C SER A 31 11.64 3.77 12.69
N ALA A 32 11.55 4.95 12.08
CA ALA A 32 10.70 5.15 10.91
C ALA A 32 11.09 4.27 9.73
N VAL A 33 12.37 4.18 9.42
CA VAL A 33 12.86 3.38 8.29
C VAL A 33 12.56 1.90 8.52
N VAL A 34 12.91 1.39 9.71
CA VAL A 34 12.72 -0.04 10.02
C VAL A 34 11.24 -0.39 10.03
N ARG A 35 10.42 0.44 10.65
CA ARG A 35 8.98 0.16 10.73
C ARG A 35 8.32 0.23 9.36
N LEU A 36 8.65 1.24 8.56
CA LEU A 36 8.07 1.33 7.23
C LEU A 36 8.51 0.16 6.35
N ALA A 37 9.79 -0.22 6.43
CA ALA A 37 10.29 -1.37 5.69
C ALA A 37 9.52 -2.65 6.02
N GLN A 38 9.15 -2.84 7.29
CA GLN A 38 8.37 -4.00 7.70
C GLN A 38 7.00 -4.02 7.02
N TYR A 39 6.36 -2.88 6.86
CA TYR A 39 5.09 -2.80 6.15
C TYR A 39 5.27 -3.02 4.65
N GLU A 40 6.33 -2.49 4.07
CA GLU A 40 6.59 -2.65 2.64
C GLU A 40 6.92 -4.10 2.28
N THR A 41 7.63 -4.81 3.13
CA THR A 41 8.00 -6.20 2.87
C THR A 41 6.91 -7.20 3.25
N GLY A 42 5.89 -6.76 3.95
CA GLY A 42 4.81 -7.64 4.38
C GLY A 42 5.07 -8.33 5.72
N SER A 43 6.19 -8.02 6.40
CA SER A 43 6.43 -8.54 7.75
C SER A 43 5.38 -8.07 8.74
N ARG A 44 4.82 -6.90 8.50
CA ARG A 44 3.70 -6.36 9.25
C ARG A 44 2.64 -5.88 8.28
N LYS A 45 1.37 -6.08 8.64
CA LYS A 45 0.25 -5.58 7.85
C LYS A 45 -0.34 -4.35 8.53
N PRO A 46 -0.48 -3.23 7.82
CA PRO A 46 -1.04 -2.03 8.45
C PRO A 46 -2.53 -2.21 8.73
N LYS A 47 -2.95 -1.70 9.88
CA LYS A 47 -4.38 -1.63 10.21
C LYS A 47 -5.02 -0.46 9.49
N ALA A 48 -6.34 -0.36 9.60
CA ALA A 48 -7.10 0.66 8.86
C ALA A 48 -6.62 2.08 9.12
N ASP A 49 -6.28 2.41 10.37
CA ASP A 49 -5.81 3.76 10.72
C ASP A 49 -4.53 4.10 9.97
N LEU A 50 -3.57 3.19 9.99
CA LEU A 50 -2.29 3.41 9.33
C LEU A 50 -2.46 3.42 7.83
N THR A 51 -3.28 2.54 7.29
CA THR A 51 -3.58 2.51 5.86
C THR A 51 -4.14 3.86 5.40
N ALA A 52 -5.06 4.43 6.17
CA ALA A 52 -5.64 5.74 5.85
C ALA A 52 -4.58 6.84 5.90
N ALA A 53 -3.70 6.82 6.91
CA ALA A 53 -2.63 7.79 7.03
C ALA A 53 -1.63 7.69 5.88
N LEU A 54 -1.25 6.47 5.51
CA LEU A 54 -0.36 6.24 4.38
C LEU A 54 -0.99 6.73 3.08
N ALA A 55 -2.26 6.43 2.86
CA ALA A 55 -2.97 6.86 1.66
C ALA A 55 -3.01 8.37 1.56
N GLN A 56 -3.24 9.05 2.67
CA GLN A 56 -3.29 10.50 2.70
C GLN A 56 -1.94 11.11 2.32
N VAL A 57 -0.85 10.63 2.88
CA VAL A 57 0.48 11.16 2.60
C VAL A 57 0.88 10.83 1.15
N LEU A 58 0.53 9.65 0.68
CA LEU A 58 0.83 9.22 -0.69
C LEU A 58 -0.12 9.83 -1.73
N GLU A 59 -1.16 10.52 -1.28
CA GLU A 59 -2.16 11.16 -2.15
C GLU A 59 -2.89 10.16 -3.03
N VAL A 60 -3.26 9.03 -2.44
CA VAL A 60 -4.09 8.01 -3.10
C VAL A 60 -5.26 7.67 -2.20
N SER A 61 -6.27 7.00 -2.73
CA SER A 61 -7.36 6.52 -1.90
C SER A 61 -6.91 5.31 -1.08
N PRO A 62 -7.48 5.08 0.11
CA PRO A 62 -7.15 3.88 0.88
C PRO A 62 -7.37 2.59 0.11
N GLN A 63 -8.35 2.56 -0.78
CA GLN A 63 -8.64 1.40 -1.62
C GLN A 63 -7.53 1.11 -2.62
N ALA A 64 -6.74 2.13 -2.99
CA ALA A 64 -5.59 1.91 -3.87
C ALA A 64 -4.48 1.12 -3.18
N LEU A 65 -4.41 1.17 -1.86
CA LEU A 65 -3.44 0.41 -1.07
C LEU A 65 -3.99 -0.94 -0.65
N ASP A 66 -5.19 -0.96 -0.09
CA ASP A 66 -5.80 -2.15 0.48
C ASP A 66 -6.76 -2.79 -0.52
N VAL A 67 -6.19 -3.54 -1.45
CA VAL A 67 -6.95 -4.24 -2.47
C VAL A 67 -7.18 -5.68 -2.00
N PRO A 68 -8.38 -6.25 -2.23
CA PRO A 68 -8.65 -7.64 -1.88
C PRO A 68 -7.64 -8.61 -2.47
N ASP A 69 -7.55 -9.81 -1.90
CA ASP A 69 -6.65 -10.86 -2.33
C ASP A 69 -6.76 -11.05 -3.85
N ILE A 70 -5.63 -10.91 -4.49
CA ILE A 70 -5.59 -10.83 -5.94
C ILE A 70 -5.98 -12.15 -6.61
N ASP A 71 -5.69 -13.27 -6.00
CA ASP A 71 -5.96 -14.57 -6.63
C ASP A 71 -7.45 -14.86 -6.75
N SER A 72 -8.20 -14.68 -5.65
CA SER A 72 -9.66 -14.81 -5.68
C SER A 72 -10.29 -13.75 -6.55
N TYR A 73 -9.73 -12.55 -6.49
CA TYR A 73 -10.26 -11.40 -7.20
C TYR A 73 -10.04 -11.49 -8.70
N ILE A 74 -8.90 -12.04 -9.10
CA ILE A 74 -8.59 -12.21 -10.52
C ILE A 74 -9.58 -13.16 -11.20
N GLY A 75 -9.98 -14.24 -10.53
CA GLY A 75 -10.96 -15.15 -11.11
C GLY A 75 -12.24 -14.44 -11.49
N LEU A 76 -12.76 -13.61 -10.60
CA LEU A 76 -13.97 -12.84 -10.84
C LEU A 76 -13.77 -11.75 -11.87
N MET A 77 -12.71 -10.98 -11.74
CA MET A 77 -12.43 -9.87 -12.65
C MET A 77 -12.11 -10.35 -14.05
N HIS A 78 -11.41 -11.45 -14.16
CA HIS A 78 -11.09 -12.02 -15.45
C HIS A 78 -12.37 -12.37 -16.22
N THR A 79 -13.35 -12.93 -15.53
CA THR A 79 -14.64 -13.25 -16.15
C THR A 79 -15.34 -11.99 -16.63
N LEU A 80 -15.32 -10.93 -15.83
CA LEU A 80 -15.95 -9.67 -16.20
C LEU A 80 -15.28 -9.01 -17.40
N PHE A 81 -13.96 -8.99 -17.41
CA PHE A 81 -13.22 -8.41 -18.53
C PHE A 81 -13.42 -9.20 -19.82
N THR A 82 -13.48 -10.50 -19.71
CA THR A 82 -13.76 -11.33 -20.87
C THR A 82 -15.11 -10.99 -21.48
N LEU A 83 -16.11 -10.73 -20.65
CA LEU A 83 -17.43 -10.33 -21.13
C LEU A 83 -17.40 -8.94 -21.76
N GLU A 84 -16.63 -8.03 -21.22
CA GLU A 84 -16.54 -6.69 -21.77
C GLU A 84 -15.81 -6.63 -23.11
N ASP A 85 -14.85 -7.52 -23.29
CA ASP A 85 -14.08 -7.57 -24.53
C ASP A 85 -14.85 -8.16 -25.70
N ILE A 86 -15.98 -8.75 -25.42
CA ILE A 86 -16.84 -9.29 -26.44
C ILE A 86 -17.79 -8.22 -26.96
#